data_bb3582b0de0c8232e04dedb15d669703
#
_entry.id   bb3582b0de0c8232e04dedb15d669703
#
_cell.length_a   1.000
_cell.length_b   1.000
_cell.length_c   1.000
_cell.angle_alpha   90.00
_cell.angle_beta   90.00
_cell.angle_gamma   90.00
#
_symmetry.space_group_name_H-M   'P 1'
#
loop_
_entity.id
_entity.type
_entity.pdbx_description
1 polymer ?
#
loop_
_entity_poly.entity_id
_entity_poly.type
_entity_poly.pdbx_seq_one_letter_code
_entity_poly.pdbx_strand_id
1 'polypeptide(L)'
;MQTPRPTFLKGLAVSVVVILVPSLVCSAPNDSKPTEGHMENPFVGATFYRNVDYVAAVKKSADLQGGMLGKQMKQVANYPTFVWLDSIAAVNGTNGYPRSLAGHLDQALEQGANAIGIVIYNLPNRDGAALASNGELLIAKKGLERYKTEYIDVIFSVIKQAKYAKLRIVMVIEPDSLPNLVTNLNFERVKEAEKTGAYVQGVQYAIGTLRSLSNTYAYIDVAHAAWLGWSSNFKPFVELLKKVGSGIPGGNSKVDGFISNTANYNVFAEPHMTADHEIKGQAVRSLQGWYDSNDFIDEQSYATALRDALAKGNNAFPAKVGLLLDTSRNGWGGPKRPTGPSQSTDLSTFVRATSLDKRIHKGNWGNQSGAGIGARPVANPAAHYHAFVWVKPPGESDGSSESIPTGPDNPTGKGFDRMCDPTYKGNSLNGNNLTGAMPNAPVAGRWFHAQFVELVKNAYPPFNADEK
;
A
#
# COMPACT_ATOMS: atom_id res chain seq x y z
N MET A 1 12.34 -83.16 5.08
CA MET A 1 12.31 -82.56 6.43
C MET A 1 12.87 -81.20 6.36
N GLN A 2 12.04 -80.19 6.21
CA GLN A 2 12.40 -78.79 6.30
C GLN A 2 11.31 -78.05 7.07
N THR A 3 11.67 -77.44 8.16
CA THR A 3 10.81 -76.69 9.06
C THR A 3 10.46 -75.34 8.48
N PRO A 4 9.24 -74.79 8.65
CA PRO A 4 8.85 -73.46 8.12
C PRO A 4 9.31 -72.35 9.12
N ARG A 5 9.76 -71.24 8.56
CA ARG A 5 10.13 -70.00 9.28
C ARG A 5 8.84 -69.17 9.55
N PRO A 6 8.79 -68.44 10.67
CA PRO A 6 7.63 -67.61 10.99
C PRO A 6 7.66 -66.28 10.27
N THR A 7 6.48 -65.82 9.80
CA THR A 7 6.18 -64.57 9.14
C THR A 7 6.07 -63.45 10.19
N PHE A 8 6.90 -62.44 10.10
CA PHE A 8 6.79 -61.20 10.92
C PHE A 8 5.72 -60.27 10.36
N LEU A 9 4.67 -60.00 11.13
CA LEU A 9 3.74 -58.90 10.90
C LEU A 9 4.45 -57.59 11.14
N LYS A 10 4.49 -56.69 10.14
CA LYS A 10 4.91 -55.32 10.32
C LYS A 10 3.76 -54.50 10.90
N GLY A 11 3.89 -54.09 12.15
CA GLY A 11 2.99 -53.12 12.77
C GLY A 11 3.11 -51.73 12.13
N LEU A 12 2.02 -51.16 11.74
CA LEU A 12 1.93 -49.77 11.30
C LEU A 12 2.02 -48.88 12.54
N ALA A 13 3.09 -48.13 12.68
CA ALA A 13 3.20 -47.08 13.70
C ALA A 13 2.56 -45.80 13.14
N VAL A 14 1.43 -45.41 13.69
CA VAL A 14 0.81 -44.10 13.43
C VAL A 14 1.54 -43.08 14.29
N SER A 15 2.37 -42.25 13.66
CA SER A 15 3.01 -41.13 14.34
C SER A 15 2.00 -39.97 14.40
N VAL A 16 1.49 -39.70 15.59
CA VAL A 16 0.72 -38.48 15.89
C VAL A 16 1.72 -37.33 16.02
N VAL A 17 1.73 -36.45 15.03
CA VAL A 17 2.48 -35.19 15.12
C VAL A 17 1.62 -34.21 15.93
N VAL A 18 2.02 -33.99 17.17
CA VAL A 18 1.48 -32.93 18.02
C VAL A 18 2.13 -31.63 17.60
N ILE A 19 1.40 -30.76 16.89
CA ILE A 19 1.83 -29.40 16.59
C ILE A 19 1.64 -28.57 17.86
N LEU A 20 2.74 -28.31 18.57
CA LEU A 20 2.80 -27.32 19.62
C LEU A 20 2.71 -25.92 18.99
N VAL A 21 1.58 -25.26 19.17
CA VAL A 21 1.42 -23.83 18.89
C VAL A 21 2.12 -23.08 20.03
N PRO A 22 3.16 -22.28 19.79
CA PRO A 22 3.76 -21.48 20.83
C PRO A 22 2.79 -20.40 21.29
N SER A 23 2.42 -20.45 22.56
CA SER A 23 1.69 -19.35 23.24
C SER A 23 2.58 -18.11 23.21
N LEU A 24 2.11 -17.03 22.58
CA LEU A 24 2.76 -15.73 22.66
C LEU A 24 2.70 -15.25 24.11
N VAL A 25 3.83 -15.34 24.78
CA VAL A 25 4.06 -14.62 26.04
C VAL A 25 4.23 -13.15 25.69
N CYS A 26 3.28 -12.33 26.10
CA CYS A 26 3.37 -10.87 26.05
C CYS A 26 4.52 -10.44 26.97
N SER A 27 5.69 -10.15 26.40
CA SER A 27 6.80 -9.58 27.15
C SER A 27 6.49 -8.13 27.49
N ALA A 28 6.63 -7.77 28.76
CA ALA A 28 6.54 -6.40 29.24
C ALA A 28 7.50 -5.45 28.47
N PRO A 29 7.19 -4.14 28.37
CA PRO A 29 8.05 -3.22 27.66
C PRO A 29 9.43 -3.16 28.34
N ASN A 30 10.46 -3.54 27.60
CA ASN A 30 11.83 -3.28 27.98
C ASN A 30 12.08 -1.78 27.89
N ASP A 31 12.42 -1.14 29.00
CA ASP A 31 12.99 0.21 29.08
C ASP A 31 14.37 0.24 28.38
N SER A 32 14.39 0.15 27.07
CA SER A 32 15.58 0.40 26.28
C SER A 32 15.72 1.89 26.04
N LYS A 33 16.80 2.48 26.58
CA LYS A 33 17.23 3.87 26.29
C LYS A 33 17.20 4.10 24.78
N PRO A 34 16.80 5.33 24.33
CA PRO A 34 16.83 5.67 22.91
C PRO A 34 18.25 5.51 22.38
N THR A 35 18.47 4.64 21.42
CA THR A 35 19.72 4.56 20.68
C THR A 35 19.88 5.84 19.86
N GLU A 36 20.93 6.63 20.12
CA GLU A 36 21.37 7.75 19.29
C GLU A 36 21.88 7.17 17.96
N GLY A 37 21.00 7.10 16.95
CA GLY A 37 21.36 6.63 15.62
C GLY A 37 20.16 6.33 14.75
N HIS A 38 20.33 6.44 13.43
CA HIS A 38 19.34 6.07 12.45
C HIS A 38 19.14 4.53 12.47
N MET A 39 17.92 4.08 12.75
CA MET A 39 17.60 2.65 12.85
C MET A 39 17.46 2.03 11.44
N GLU A 40 17.85 0.76 11.30
CA GLU A 40 17.64 0.03 10.06
C GLU A 40 16.15 -0.18 9.77
N ASN A 41 15.39 -0.61 10.78
CA ASN A 41 13.93 -0.75 10.68
C ASN A 41 13.23 0.14 11.72
N PRO A 42 12.57 1.25 11.29
CA PRO A 42 11.92 2.19 12.20
C PRO A 42 10.66 1.66 12.87
N PHE A 43 10.14 0.51 12.45
CA PHE A 43 8.91 -0.09 12.98
C PHE A 43 9.18 -0.95 14.23
N VAL A 44 10.41 -1.42 14.43
CA VAL A 44 10.76 -2.23 15.60
C VAL A 44 10.67 -1.39 16.88
N GLY A 45 9.89 -1.87 17.85
CA GLY A 45 9.65 -1.16 19.11
C GLY A 45 8.95 0.19 18.93
N ALA A 46 8.23 0.38 17.82
CA ALA A 46 7.50 1.60 17.56
C ALA A 46 6.08 1.54 18.15
N THR A 47 5.69 2.65 18.80
CA THR A 47 4.31 3.00 19.10
C THR A 47 3.90 4.10 18.13
N PHE A 48 3.15 3.71 17.11
CA PHE A 48 2.73 4.66 16.08
C PHE A 48 1.58 5.56 16.52
N TYR A 49 1.62 6.80 16.05
CA TYR A 49 0.51 7.73 16.13
C TYR A 49 -0.75 7.15 15.49
N ARG A 50 -1.86 7.21 16.20
CA ARG A 50 -3.20 6.93 15.68
C ARG A 50 -3.86 8.24 15.30
N ASN A 51 -4.08 8.44 13.99
CA ASN A 51 -4.66 9.67 13.47
C ASN A 51 -6.05 9.93 14.11
N VAL A 52 -6.14 10.97 14.93
CA VAL A 52 -7.35 11.27 15.73
C VAL A 52 -8.55 11.59 14.85
N ASP A 53 -8.34 12.19 13.68
CA ASP A 53 -9.40 12.55 12.74
C ASP A 53 -9.97 11.29 12.06
N TYR A 54 -9.07 10.35 11.68
CA TYR A 54 -9.46 9.03 11.19
C TYR A 54 -10.19 8.22 12.27
N VAL A 55 -9.68 8.18 13.48
CA VAL A 55 -10.33 7.52 14.63
C VAL A 55 -11.76 8.04 14.86
N ALA A 56 -11.94 9.36 14.74
CA ALA A 56 -13.28 9.98 14.87
C ALA A 56 -14.22 9.52 13.73
N ALA A 57 -13.73 9.48 12.48
CA ALA A 57 -14.51 9.00 11.34
C ALA A 57 -14.91 7.53 11.48
N VAL A 58 -13.98 6.66 11.90
CA VAL A 58 -14.23 5.24 12.19
C VAL A 58 -15.33 5.10 13.25
N LYS A 59 -15.21 5.79 14.40
CA LYS A 59 -16.18 5.73 15.49
C LYS A 59 -17.56 6.18 15.04
N LYS A 60 -17.64 7.32 14.35
CA LYS A 60 -18.90 7.84 13.80
C LYS A 60 -19.56 6.83 12.86
N SER A 61 -18.78 6.22 11.98
CA SER A 61 -19.27 5.22 11.03
C SER A 61 -19.73 3.94 11.74
N ALA A 62 -19.00 3.50 12.76
CA ALA A 62 -19.33 2.34 13.57
C ALA A 62 -20.62 2.55 14.40
N ASP A 63 -20.80 3.74 14.95
CA ASP A 63 -22.03 4.10 15.68
C ASP A 63 -23.25 4.14 14.76
N LEU A 64 -23.08 4.66 13.52
CA LEU A 64 -24.11 4.64 12.48
C LEU A 64 -24.51 3.20 12.11
N GLN A 65 -23.53 2.28 11.98
CA GLN A 65 -23.79 0.90 11.64
C GLN A 65 -24.45 0.12 12.78
N GLY A 66 -24.02 0.34 14.01
CA GLY A 66 -24.54 -0.32 15.21
C GLY A 66 -24.32 -1.85 15.25
N GLY A 67 -24.88 -2.49 16.27
CA GLY A 67 -24.86 -3.94 16.42
C GLY A 67 -23.44 -4.55 16.52
N MET A 68 -23.33 -5.85 16.20
CA MET A 68 -22.06 -6.59 16.23
C MET A 68 -21.04 -6.02 15.24
N LEU A 69 -21.49 -5.70 14.03
CA LEU A 69 -20.62 -5.14 13.00
C LEU A 69 -20.07 -3.77 13.41
N GLY A 70 -20.89 -2.90 14.02
CA GLY A 70 -20.42 -1.63 14.57
C GLY A 70 -19.32 -1.81 15.62
N LYS A 71 -19.42 -2.85 16.48
CA LYS A 71 -18.34 -3.19 17.42
C LYS A 71 -17.06 -3.61 16.70
N GLN A 72 -17.15 -4.45 15.67
CA GLN A 72 -16.01 -4.85 14.83
C GLN A 72 -15.38 -3.64 14.12
N MET A 73 -16.20 -2.73 13.59
CA MET A 73 -15.73 -1.49 12.97
C MET A 73 -14.95 -0.61 13.95
N LYS A 74 -15.35 -0.54 15.22
CA LYS A 74 -14.63 0.24 16.25
C LYS A 74 -13.21 -0.27 16.49
N GLN A 75 -12.93 -1.57 16.29
CA GLN A 75 -11.60 -2.13 16.43
C GLN A 75 -10.59 -1.54 15.44
N VAL A 76 -11.04 -1.11 14.26
CA VAL A 76 -10.19 -0.48 13.25
C VAL A 76 -9.51 0.79 13.81
N ALA A 77 -10.15 1.52 14.72
CA ALA A 77 -9.59 2.71 15.36
C ALA A 77 -8.35 2.44 16.25
N ASN A 78 -8.07 1.17 16.57
CA ASN A 78 -6.90 0.80 17.39
C ASN A 78 -5.61 0.75 16.58
N TYR A 79 -5.68 0.80 15.25
CA TYR A 79 -4.53 0.65 14.35
C TYR A 79 -4.12 1.98 13.74
N PRO A 80 -2.80 2.20 13.56
CA PRO A 80 -2.29 3.41 12.93
C PRO A 80 -2.55 3.41 11.41
N THR A 81 -2.83 4.59 10.88
CA THR A 81 -2.84 4.87 9.45
C THR A 81 -1.88 6.01 9.15
N PHE A 82 -1.43 6.14 7.90
CA PHE A 82 -0.57 7.24 7.50
C PHE A 82 -1.39 8.52 7.26
N VAL A 83 -0.76 9.66 7.52
CA VAL A 83 -1.33 10.99 7.25
C VAL A 83 -0.93 11.42 5.84
N TRP A 84 -1.90 11.64 4.98
CA TRP A 84 -1.66 12.08 3.61
C TRP A 84 -1.47 13.60 3.54
N LEU A 85 -0.31 14.03 3.07
CA LEU A 85 0.01 15.43 2.78
C LEU A 85 -0.17 15.66 1.27
N ASP A 86 -1.42 15.62 0.79
CA ASP A 86 -1.74 15.62 -0.64
C ASP A 86 -1.86 17.02 -1.27
N SER A 87 -1.54 18.05 -0.49
CA SER A 87 -1.55 19.45 -0.93
C SER A 87 -0.80 20.36 0.06
N ILE A 88 -0.49 21.58 -0.35
CA ILE A 88 0.02 22.63 0.55
C ILE A 88 -0.98 22.89 1.68
N ALA A 89 -2.26 22.84 1.37
CA ALA A 89 -3.33 23.02 2.36
C ALA A 89 -3.33 21.91 3.43
N ALA A 90 -3.03 20.67 3.05
CA ALA A 90 -2.91 19.55 4.00
C ALA A 90 -1.75 19.75 4.98
N VAL A 91 -0.61 20.27 4.50
CA VAL A 91 0.53 20.60 5.37
C VAL A 91 0.15 21.69 6.39
N ASN A 92 -0.62 22.70 5.95
CA ASN A 92 -0.96 23.88 6.75
C ASN A 92 -2.26 23.71 7.60
N GLY A 93 -3.06 22.66 7.38
CA GLY A 93 -4.34 22.47 8.06
C GLY A 93 -5.37 23.52 7.65
N THR A 94 -5.46 23.83 6.34
CA THR A 94 -6.38 24.82 5.77
C THR A 94 -7.31 24.17 4.74
N ASN A 95 -8.28 24.92 4.18
CA ASN A 95 -9.14 24.49 3.08
C ASN A 95 -9.83 23.12 3.31
N GLY A 96 -10.36 22.90 4.51
CA GLY A 96 -11.11 21.69 4.85
C GLY A 96 -10.28 20.55 5.46
N TYR A 97 -8.95 20.73 5.60
CA TYR A 97 -8.13 19.84 6.40
C TYR A 97 -8.24 20.22 7.89
N PRO A 98 -8.69 19.30 8.75
CA PRO A 98 -8.97 19.61 10.14
C PRO A 98 -7.69 19.87 10.97
N ARG A 99 -6.54 19.44 10.45
CA ARG A 99 -5.27 19.47 11.19
C ARG A 99 -4.09 19.69 10.26
N SER A 100 -3.14 20.53 10.69
CA SER A 100 -1.84 20.70 10.02
C SER A 100 -0.89 19.56 10.33
N LEU A 101 0.22 19.46 9.57
CA LEU A 101 1.31 18.52 9.89
C LEU A 101 1.82 18.73 11.32
N ALA A 102 2.06 19.98 11.74
CA ALA A 102 2.46 20.29 13.13
C ALA A 102 1.45 19.77 14.14
N GLY A 103 0.15 19.94 13.87
CA GLY A 103 -0.92 19.45 14.72
C GLY A 103 -0.96 17.92 14.82
N HIS A 104 -0.68 17.19 13.75
CA HIS A 104 -0.55 15.72 13.80
C HIS A 104 0.67 15.29 14.61
N LEU A 105 1.82 15.96 14.45
CA LEU A 105 3.02 15.68 15.22
C LEU A 105 2.85 15.97 16.72
N ASP A 106 2.19 17.07 17.07
CA ASP A 106 1.87 17.40 18.46
C ASP A 106 0.92 16.35 19.09
N GLN A 107 -0.12 15.92 18.35
CA GLN A 107 -1.00 14.85 18.79
C GLN A 107 -0.27 13.51 18.92
N ALA A 108 0.73 13.23 18.11
CA ALA A 108 1.57 12.03 18.27
C ALA A 108 2.33 12.07 19.60
N LEU A 109 2.92 13.21 19.95
CA LEU A 109 3.60 13.38 21.23
C LEU A 109 2.63 13.28 22.43
N GLU A 110 1.44 13.88 22.32
CA GLU A 110 0.39 13.79 23.36
C GLU A 110 -0.09 12.35 23.58
N GLN A 111 -0.14 11.52 22.53
CA GLN A 111 -0.45 10.09 22.63
C GLN A 111 0.70 9.25 23.21
N GLY A 112 1.88 9.81 23.45
CA GLY A 112 3.08 9.06 23.80
C GLY A 112 3.61 8.21 22.67
N ALA A 113 3.26 8.51 21.42
CA ALA A 113 3.79 7.83 20.25
C ALA A 113 5.27 8.20 20.04
N ASN A 114 6.05 7.23 19.56
CA ASN A 114 7.45 7.44 19.16
C ASN A 114 7.66 7.31 17.65
N ALA A 115 6.57 7.10 16.89
CA ALA A 115 6.60 7.02 15.44
C ALA A 115 5.31 7.59 14.82
N ILE A 116 5.43 8.16 13.63
CA ILE A 116 4.33 8.62 12.79
C ILE A 116 4.61 8.26 11.32
N GLY A 117 3.57 7.82 10.60
CA GLY A 117 3.61 7.64 9.15
C GLY A 117 3.00 8.83 8.44
N ILE A 118 3.69 9.37 7.44
CA ILE A 118 3.17 10.43 6.55
C ILE A 118 3.38 10.05 5.09
N VAL A 119 2.52 10.56 4.22
CA VAL A 119 2.65 10.40 2.76
C VAL A 119 2.98 11.75 2.15
N ILE A 120 4.11 11.83 1.47
CA ILE A 120 4.52 12.97 0.64
C ILE A 120 3.87 12.76 -0.72
N TYR A 121 2.93 13.64 -1.12
CA TYR A 121 2.09 13.38 -2.27
C TYR A 121 1.58 14.67 -2.94
N ASN A 122 2.50 15.45 -3.52
CA ASN A 122 2.12 16.71 -4.18
C ASN A 122 3.00 17.08 -5.37
N LEU A 123 3.60 16.10 -6.07
CA LEU A 123 4.37 16.38 -7.30
C LEU A 123 3.51 17.15 -8.33
N PRO A 124 4.12 18.08 -9.08
CA PRO A 124 3.40 18.80 -10.12
C PRO A 124 2.94 17.83 -11.23
N ASN A 125 1.74 18.03 -11.74
CA ASN A 125 1.04 17.12 -12.67
C ASN A 125 0.75 15.72 -12.08
N ARG A 126 0.77 15.55 -10.74
CA ARG A 126 0.46 14.29 -10.08
C ARG A 126 -0.83 13.68 -10.63
N ASP A 127 -0.79 12.35 -10.81
CA ASP A 127 -1.90 11.55 -11.33
C ASP A 127 -2.45 12.05 -12.67
N GLY A 128 -1.55 12.45 -13.54
CA GLY A 128 -1.90 12.87 -14.89
C GLY A 128 -2.59 11.81 -15.74
N ALA A 129 -2.48 10.55 -15.35
CA ALA A 129 -3.16 9.39 -15.95
C ALA A 129 -4.38 8.90 -15.14
N ALA A 130 -4.58 9.38 -13.88
CA ALA A 130 -5.67 8.99 -12.99
C ALA A 130 -6.28 10.23 -12.32
N LEU A 131 -7.20 10.90 -13.01
CA LEU A 131 -7.70 12.23 -12.62
C LEU A 131 -8.46 12.26 -11.29
N ALA A 132 -8.92 11.13 -10.78
CA ALA A 132 -9.64 11.06 -9.49
C ALA A 132 -8.81 11.58 -8.32
N SER A 133 -7.47 11.46 -8.40
CA SER A 133 -6.52 11.89 -7.37
C SER A 133 -5.56 12.99 -7.83
N ASN A 134 -5.88 13.72 -8.91
CA ASN A 134 -5.03 14.78 -9.44
C ASN A 134 -4.62 15.81 -8.37
N GLY A 135 -3.36 16.31 -8.50
CA GLY A 135 -2.79 17.33 -7.60
C GLY A 135 -3.10 18.78 -8.04
N GLU A 136 -2.76 19.70 -7.15
CA GLU A 136 -2.95 21.14 -7.35
C GLU A 136 -1.84 21.82 -8.15
N LEU A 137 -0.63 21.25 -8.15
CA LEU A 137 0.54 21.84 -8.79
C LEU A 137 0.62 21.43 -10.26
N LEU A 138 0.91 22.42 -11.12
CA LEU A 138 1.10 22.19 -12.55
C LEU A 138 2.51 22.59 -12.97
N ILE A 139 3.21 21.76 -13.76
CA ILE A 139 4.56 22.02 -14.27
C ILE A 139 4.58 23.35 -15.01
N ALA A 140 3.62 23.58 -15.92
CA ALA A 140 3.49 24.82 -16.70
C ALA A 140 3.30 26.08 -15.84
N LYS A 141 2.98 25.95 -14.54
CA LYS A 141 2.78 27.05 -13.59
C LYS A 141 3.85 27.05 -12.47
N LYS A 142 5.10 26.76 -12.82
CA LYS A 142 6.22 26.67 -11.88
C LYS A 142 6.02 25.61 -10.78
N GLY A 143 5.26 24.55 -11.08
CA GLY A 143 4.85 23.56 -10.08
C GLY A 143 6.03 22.90 -9.35
N LEU A 144 7.14 22.63 -10.05
CA LEU A 144 8.32 22.04 -9.40
C LEU A 144 9.00 23.00 -8.41
N GLU A 145 9.07 24.30 -8.73
CA GLU A 145 9.58 25.32 -7.81
C GLU A 145 8.71 25.41 -6.56
N ARG A 146 7.37 25.51 -6.76
CA ARG A 146 6.39 25.54 -5.68
C ARG A 146 6.41 24.26 -4.83
N TYR A 147 6.56 23.08 -5.46
CA TYR A 147 6.73 21.82 -4.76
C TYR A 147 7.92 21.85 -3.80
N LYS A 148 9.06 22.41 -4.26
CA LYS A 148 10.25 22.54 -3.42
C LYS A 148 10.04 23.52 -2.28
N THR A 149 9.63 24.76 -2.61
CA THR A 149 9.66 25.90 -1.66
C THR A 149 8.40 26.02 -0.79
N GLU A 150 7.21 25.70 -1.35
CA GLU A 150 5.94 25.88 -0.64
C GLU A 150 5.45 24.56 0.02
N TYR A 151 6.04 23.42 -0.35
CA TYR A 151 5.62 22.13 0.16
C TYR A 151 6.76 21.40 0.90
N ILE A 152 7.85 20.97 0.24
CA ILE A 152 8.93 20.19 0.89
C ILE A 152 9.68 21.01 1.94
N ASP A 153 10.06 22.26 1.64
CA ASP A 153 10.78 23.11 2.59
C ASP A 153 9.90 23.47 3.80
N VAL A 154 8.59 23.63 3.60
CA VAL A 154 7.63 23.84 4.69
C VAL A 154 7.54 22.60 5.57
N ILE A 155 7.38 21.41 5.00
CA ILE A 155 7.39 20.14 5.74
C ILE A 155 8.70 20.02 6.54
N PHE A 156 9.85 20.25 5.90
CA PHE A 156 11.16 20.23 6.56
C PHE A 156 11.23 21.21 7.73
N SER A 157 10.75 22.45 7.54
CA SER A 157 10.75 23.47 8.58
C SER A 157 9.94 23.07 9.82
N VAL A 158 8.87 22.30 9.63
CA VAL A 158 8.05 21.75 10.70
C VAL A 158 8.77 20.60 11.41
N ILE A 159 9.19 19.57 10.66
CA ILE A 159 9.70 18.32 11.26
C ILE A 159 11.09 18.47 11.91
N LYS A 160 11.88 19.49 11.53
CA LYS A 160 13.19 19.76 12.13
C LYS A 160 13.12 20.38 13.53
N GLN A 161 11.95 20.76 14.02
CA GLN A 161 11.80 21.36 15.35
C GLN A 161 12.27 20.37 16.43
N ALA A 162 13.03 20.88 17.41
CA ALA A 162 13.66 20.07 18.46
C ALA A 162 12.67 19.17 19.22
N LYS A 163 11.42 19.63 19.40
CA LYS A 163 10.38 18.86 20.07
C LYS A 163 10.04 17.53 19.36
N TYR A 164 10.30 17.41 18.05
CA TYR A 164 10.03 16.20 17.26
C TYR A 164 11.26 15.31 17.04
N ALA A 165 12.44 15.69 17.57
CA ALA A 165 13.68 14.97 17.31
C ALA A 165 13.68 13.48 17.74
N LYS A 166 12.84 13.12 18.72
CA LYS A 166 12.70 11.72 19.18
C LYS A 166 11.59 10.96 18.46
N LEU A 167 10.79 11.60 17.63
CA LEU A 167 9.72 10.99 16.87
C LEU A 167 10.27 10.43 15.56
N ARG A 168 10.15 9.12 15.32
CA ARG A 168 10.48 8.50 14.04
C ARG A 168 9.42 8.91 13.00
N ILE A 169 9.83 9.62 11.97
CA ILE A 169 8.94 10.11 10.91
C ILE A 169 9.14 9.23 9.67
N VAL A 170 8.23 8.29 9.47
CA VAL A 170 8.27 7.36 8.33
C VAL A 170 7.50 7.97 7.18
N MET A 171 8.15 8.11 6.03
CA MET A 171 7.62 8.80 4.87
C MET A 171 7.46 7.84 3.68
N VAL A 172 6.26 7.77 3.13
CA VAL A 172 6.02 7.23 1.79
C VAL A 172 6.21 8.36 0.80
N ILE A 173 7.05 8.13 -0.20
CA ILE A 173 7.49 9.17 -1.13
C ILE A 173 6.76 9.01 -2.47
N GLU A 174 5.87 9.94 -2.73
CA GLU A 174 5.20 10.22 -4.00
C GLU A 174 4.60 8.98 -4.68
N PRO A 175 3.55 8.39 -4.08
CA PRO A 175 2.81 7.30 -4.68
C PRO A 175 2.49 7.54 -6.16
N ASP A 176 2.54 6.48 -6.97
CA ASP A 176 2.18 6.43 -8.38
C ASP A 176 3.01 7.31 -9.34
N SER A 177 3.97 8.11 -8.84
CA SER A 177 4.68 9.10 -9.66
C SER A 177 5.68 8.48 -10.65
N LEU A 178 6.72 7.80 -10.15
CA LEU A 178 7.77 7.20 -10.96
C LEU A 178 7.25 6.07 -11.87
N PRO A 179 6.32 5.20 -11.42
CA PRO A 179 5.71 4.18 -12.28
C PRO A 179 5.03 4.76 -13.53
N ASN A 180 4.38 5.91 -13.42
CA ASN A 180 3.76 6.59 -14.56
C ASN A 180 4.77 6.92 -15.67
N LEU A 181 6.03 7.25 -15.32
CA LEU A 181 7.09 7.55 -16.30
C LEU A 181 7.49 6.33 -17.15
N VAL A 182 7.11 5.13 -16.74
CA VAL A 182 7.39 3.89 -17.50
C VAL A 182 6.19 3.53 -18.40
N THR A 183 4.96 3.67 -17.90
CA THR A 183 3.81 3.04 -18.55
C THR A 183 2.81 4.02 -19.16
N ASN A 184 2.82 5.30 -18.76
CA ASN A 184 1.74 6.24 -19.06
C ASN A 184 2.19 7.48 -19.85
N LEU A 185 3.26 7.38 -20.65
CA LEU A 185 3.79 8.48 -21.47
C LEU A 185 2.86 8.92 -22.61
N ASN A 186 1.76 8.22 -22.84
CA ASN A 186 0.69 8.63 -23.75
C ASN A 186 -0.20 9.74 -23.17
N PHE A 187 -0.15 9.99 -21.85
CA PHE A 187 -0.88 11.10 -21.22
C PHE A 187 -0.02 12.37 -21.20
N GLU A 188 -0.56 13.48 -21.71
CA GLU A 188 0.18 14.74 -21.87
C GLU A 188 0.83 15.24 -20.56
N ARG A 189 0.14 15.13 -19.42
CA ARG A 189 0.71 15.54 -18.12
C ARG A 189 1.89 14.69 -17.69
N VAL A 190 1.86 13.38 -17.97
CA VAL A 190 2.96 12.46 -17.66
C VAL A 190 4.13 12.69 -18.63
N LYS A 191 3.85 12.90 -19.92
CA LYS A 191 4.85 13.23 -20.93
C LYS A 191 5.55 14.56 -20.62
N GLU A 192 4.82 15.57 -20.12
CA GLU A 192 5.42 16.82 -19.66
C GLU A 192 6.33 16.57 -18.43
N ALA A 193 5.91 15.72 -17.49
CA ALA A 193 6.71 15.36 -16.31
C ALA A 193 8.01 14.61 -16.70
N GLU A 194 7.94 13.71 -17.68
CA GLU A 194 9.12 13.02 -18.24
C GLU A 194 10.06 14.00 -18.93
N LYS A 195 9.54 14.80 -19.87
CA LYS A 195 10.32 15.77 -20.66
C LYS A 195 11.05 16.80 -19.79
N THR A 196 10.42 17.27 -18.71
CA THR A 196 11.01 18.26 -17.80
C THR A 196 11.85 17.64 -16.68
N GLY A 197 11.73 16.31 -16.49
CA GLY A 197 12.34 15.60 -15.37
C GLY A 197 11.70 15.92 -14.02
N ALA A 198 10.52 16.52 -13.99
CA ALA A 198 9.91 17.07 -12.78
C ALA A 198 9.70 16.01 -11.67
N TYR A 199 9.26 14.79 -12.03
CA TYR A 199 9.05 13.72 -11.05
C TYR A 199 10.37 13.24 -10.45
N VAL A 200 11.38 12.99 -11.29
CA VAL A 200 12.71 12.56 -10.83
C VAL A 200 13.34 13.61 -9.92
N GLN A 201 13.35 14.88 -10.37
CA GLN A 201 13.92 15.98 -9.58
C GLN A 201 13.16 16.23 -8.28
N GLY A 202 11.83 16.11 -8.31
CA GLY A 202 10.98 16.29 -7.12
C GLY A 202 11.24 15.22 -6.07
N VAL A 203 11.26 13.93 -6.47
CA VAL A 203 11.57 12.81 -5.56
C VAL A 203 12.99 12.93 -4.99
N GLN A 204 13.98 13.26 -5.83
CA GLN A 204 15.35 13.48 -5.38
C GLN A 204 15.46 14.63 -4.37
N TYR A 205 14.75 15.73 -4.62
CA TYR A 205 14.73 16.88 -3.72
C TYR A 205 14.06 16.54 -2.39
N ALA A 206 12.89 15.89 -2.43
CA ALA A 206 12.17 15.49 -1.23
C ALA A 206 13.02 14.59 -0.33
N ILE A 207 13.61 13.53 -0.88
CA ILE A 207 14.43 12.60 -0.11
C ILE A 207 15.71 13.32 0.38
N GLY A 208 16.42 14.05 -0.49
CA GLY A 208 17.64 14.76 -0.13
C GLY A 208 17.43 15.75 1.03
N THR A 209 16.33 16.50 0.99
CA THR A 209 15.98 17.49 2.01
C THR A 209 15.51 16.82 3.31
N LEU A 210 14.48 15.98 3.23
CA LEU A 210 13.83 15.42 4.42
C LEU A 210 14.73 14.40 5.14
N ARG A 211 15.53 13.61 4.40
CA ARG A 211 16.50 12.65 4.95
C ARG A 211 17.83 13.29 5.39
N SER A 212 17.92 14.61 5.46
CA SER A 212 18.99 15.30 6.18
C SER A 212 18.85 15.18 7.71
N LEU A 213 17.64 14.87 8.21
CA LEU A 213 17.38 14.58 9.62
C LEU A 213 17.56 13.08 9.92
N SER A 214 18.14 12.76 11.08
CA SER A 214 18.43 11.38 11.49
C SER A 214 17.18 10.57 11.87
N ASN A 215 16.11 11.25 12.27
CA ASN A 215 14.85 10.65 12.73
C ASN A 215 13.79 10.48 11.63
N THR A 216 14.15 10.71 10.36
CA THR A 216 13.26 10.53 9.20
C THR A 216 13.65 9.30 8.41
N TYR A 217 12.66 8.64 7.79
CA TYR A 217 12.83 7.39 7.04
C TYR A 217 12.06 7.49 5.73
N ALA A 218 12.70 7.22 4.58
CA ALA A 218 12.12 7.38 3.26
C ALA A 218 11.91 6.04 2.55
N TYR A 219 10.66 5.75 2.20
CA TYR A 219 10.26 4.60 1.40
C TYR A 219 9.68 5.08 0.07
N ILE A 220 10.35 4.77 -1.05
CA ILE A 220 9.89 5.14 -2.38
C ILE A 220 8.75 4.22 -2.77
N ASP A 221 7.65 4.80 -3.29
CA ASP A 221 6.57 4.01 -3.86
C ASP A 221 7.02 3.29 -5.14
N VAL A 222 6.71 2.01 -5.21
CA VAL A 222 7.05 1.13 -6.33
C VAL A 222 5.81 0.47 -6.94
N ALA A 223 4.68 1.14 -6.87
CA ALA A 223 3.39 0.65 -7.37
C ALA A 223 3.05 -0.77 -6.86
N HIS A 224 2.73 -1.69 -7.74
CA HIS A 224 2.28 -3.03 -7.39
C HIS A 224 2.45 -4.03 -8.54
N ALA A 225 2.34 -5.34 -8.24
CA ALA A 225 2.49 -6.43 -9.19
C ALA A 225 1.59 -6.27 -10.42
N ALA A 226 0.33 -5.89 -10.22
CA ALA A 226 -0.64 -5.75 -11.32
C ALA A 226 -0.42 -4.49 -12.20
N TRP A 227 0.61 -3.71 -11.97
CA TRP A 227 1.03 -2.57 -12.80
C TRP A 227 2.42 -2.77 -13.39
N LEU A 228 3.39 -3.11 -12.56
CA LEU A 228 4.80 -3.19 -12.97
C LEU A 228 5.34 -4.63 -13.09
N GLY A 229 4.49 -5.64 -12.92
CA GLY A 229 4.92 -7.04 -12.89
C GLY A 229 5.31 -7.63 -14.25
N TRP A 230 4.95 -7.01 -15.38
CA TRP A 230 5.41 -7.45 -16.70
C TRP A 230 6.87 -7.08 -16.94
N SER A 231 7.67 -7.98 -17.52
CA SER A 231 9.08 -7.72 -17.81
C SER A 231 9.31 -6.42 -18.61
N SER A 232 8.37 -6.04 -19.49
CA SER A 232 8.40 -4.79 -20.26
C SER A 232 8.29 -3.53 -19.39
N ASN A 233 7.67 -3.62 -18.21
CA ASN A 233 7.51 -2.53 -17.25
C ASN A 233 8.55 -2.63 -16.12
N PHE A 234 8.79 -3.83 -15.61
CA PHE A 234 9.67 -4.10 -14.50
C PHE A 234 11.12 -3.67 -14.75
N LYS A 235 11.71 -4.09 -15.88
CA LYS A 235 13.10 -3.77 -16.19
C LYS A 235 13.35 -2.27 -16.35
N PRO A 236 12.58 -1.51 -17.16
CA PRO A 236 12.74 -0.06 -17.24
C PRO A 236 12.54 0.64 -15.90
N PHE A 237 11.63 0.13 -15.05
CA PHE A 237 11.39 0.71 -13.72
C PHE A 237 12.58 0.51 -12.77
N VAL A 238 13.23 -0.66 -12.80
CA VAL A 238 14.49 -0.90 -12.05
C VAL A 238 15.57 0.11 -12.45
N GLU A 239 15.76 0.34 -13.75
CA GLU A 239 16.75 1.30 -14.23
C GLU A 239 16.39 2.75 -13.85
N LEU A 240 15.11 3.10 -13.92
CA LEU A 240 14.62 4.41 -13.47
C LEU A 240 14.89 4.63 -11.98
N LEU A 241 14.59 3.66 -11.12
CA LEU A 241 14.83 3.77 -9.67
C LEU A 241 16.32 3.92 -9.35
N LYS A 242 17.20 3.17 -10.03
CA LYS A 242 18.66 3.31 -9.88
C LYS A 242 19.14 4.71 -10.28
N LYS A 243 18.62 5.25 -11.38
CA LYS A 243 18.88 6.63 -11.82
C LYS A 243 18.38 7.66 -10.78
N VAL A 244 17.17 7.47 -10.26
CA VAL A 244 16.61 8.35 -9.21
C VAL A 244 17.51 8.32 -7.97
N GLY A 245 17.80 7.12 -7.47
CA GLY A 245 18.59 6.94 -6.25
C GLY A 245 19.99 7.55 -6.33
N SER A 246 20.69 7.32 -7.46
CA SER A 246 22.05 7.88 -7.66
C SER A 246 22.09 9.42 -7.74
N GLY A 247 20.98 10.06 -8.10
CA GLY A 247 20.87 11.51 -8.15
C GLY A 247 20.34 12.16 -6.86
N ILE A 248 20.01 11.39 -5.83
CA ILE A 248 19.64 11.94 -4.51
C ILE A 248 20.87 12.57 -3.86
N PRO A 249 20.78 13.78 -3.29
CA PRO A 249 21.85 14.32 -2.44
C PRO A 249 22.18 13.35 -1.29
N GLY A 250 23.37 12.77 -1.31
CA GLY A 250 23.79 11.71 -0.38
C GLY A 250 23.56 10.29 -0.91
N GLY A 251 23.04 10.14 -2.12
CA GLY A 251 22.93 8.87 -2.86
C GLY A 251 21.88 7.89 -2.33
N ASN A 252 21.95 6.66 -2.82
CA ASN A 252 21.03 5.55 -2.51
C ASN A 252 20.93 5.24 -1.01
N SER A 253 21.94 5.57 -0.20
CA SER A 253 21.94 5.39 1.26
C SER A 253 20.89 6.23 1.99
N LYS A 254 20.30 7.23 1.33
CA LYS A 254 19.20 8.04 1.86
C LYS A 254 17.84 7.37 1.72
N VAL A 255 17.75 6.25 1.02
CA VAL A 255 16.52 5.45 0.85
C VAL A 255 16.55 4.30 1.85
N ASP A 256 15.57 4.24 2.74
CA ASP A 256 15.44 3.20 3.76
C ASP A 256 14.73 1.96 3.22
N GLY A 257 13.94 2.15 2.16
CA GLY A 257 13.26 1.02 1.52
C GLY A 257 12.29 1.44 0.42
N PHE A 258 11.47 0.48 0.07
CA PHE A 258 10.43 0.61 -0.95
C PHE A 258 9.09 0.19 -0.38
N ILE A 259 8.01 0.75 -0.91
CA ILE A 259 6.65 0.37 -0.55
C ILE A 259 5.88 -0.06 -1.79
N SER A 260 5.19 -1.20 -1.71
CA SER A 260 4.28 -1.66 -2.75
C SER A 260 2.83 -1.65 -2.29
N ASN A 261 1.92 -1.71 -3.27
CA ASN A 261 0.48 -1.79 -3.07
C ASN A 261 -0.15 -0.57 -2.37
N THR A 262 0.53 0.58 -2.37
CA THR A 262 -0.01 1.82 -1.79
C THR A 262 -1.38 2.11 -2.39
N ALA A 263 -2.40 2.21 -1.54
CA ALA A 263 -3.78 2.48 -1.93
C ALA A 263 -4.38 1.49 -2.95
N ASN A 264 -3.83 0.27 -3.06
CA ASN A 264 -4.32 -0.77 -3.97
C ASN A 264 -4.87 -2.00 -3.21
N TYR A 265 -5.14 -3.09 -3.93
CA TYR A 265 -5.92 -4.23 -3.45
C TYR A 265 -5.22 -5.58 -3.67
N ASN A 266 -3.99 -5.61 -4.21
CA ASN A 266 -3.27 -6.85 -4.45
C ASN A 266 -2.96 -7.57 -3.16
N VAL A 267 -3.16 -8.89 -3.14
CA VAL A 267 -2.83 -9.73 -1.98
C VAL A 267 -1.32 -9.80 -1.75
N PHE A 268 -0.94 -10.02 -0.49
CA PHE A 268 0.46 -10.28 -0.15
C PHE A 268 0.98 -11.51 -0.87
N ALA A 269 0.28 -12.63 -0.76
CA ALA A 269 0.60 -13.89 -1.42
C ALA A 269 -0.66 -14.61 -1.90
N GLU A 270 -0.55 -15.33 -3.02
CA GLU A 270 -1.54 -16.29 -3.50
C GLU A 270 -1.11 -17.71 -3.06
N PRO A 271 -1.56 -18.19 -1.87
CA PRO A 271 -0.99 -19.37 -1.23
C PRO A 271 -1.33 -20.69 -1.93
N HIS A 272 -2.28 -20.68 -2.86
CA HIS A 272 -2.81 -21.89 -3.49
C HIS A 272 -2.41 -22.06 -4.95
N MET A 273 -1.65 -21.12 -5.51
CA MET A 273 -1.14 -21.18 -6.88
C MET A 273 0.08 -20.28 -7.06
N THR A 274 0.85 -20.52 -8.11
CA THR A 274 1.95 -19.67 -8.55
C THR A 274 1.71 -19.18 -9.97
N ALA A 275 2.45 -18.21 -10.44
CA ALA A 275 2.36 -17.72 -11.81
C ALA A 275 2.58 -18.82 -12.85
N ASP A 276 3.51 -19.75 -12.56
CA ASP A 276 3.90 -20.85 -13.43
C ASP A 276 3.16 -22.18 -13.14
N HIS A 277 2.19 -22.20 -12.21
CA HIS A 277 1.36 -23.37 -11.97
C HIS A 277 0.58 -23.71 -13.26
N GLU A 278 0.68 -24.96 -13.72
CA GLU A 278 0.08 -25.37 -14.99
C GLU A 278 -1.23 -26.15 -14.81
N ILE A 279 -2.24 -25.77 -15.59
CA ILE A 279 -3.50 -26.50 -15.76
C ILE A 279 -3.58 -26.96 -17.20
N LYS A 280 -3.46 -28.27 -17.42
CA LYS A 280 -3.40 -28.88 -18.77
C LYS A 280 -2.36 -28.22 -19.69
N GLY A 281 -1.17 -27.92 -19.16
CA GLY A 281 -0.07 -27.32 -19.94
C GLY A 281 -0.19 -25.83 -20.19
N GLN A 282 -1.14 -25.15 -19.53
CA GLN A 282 -1.30 -23.69 -19.58
C GLN A 282 -0.96 -23.08 -18.22
N ALA A 283 0.03 -22.20 -18.16
CA ALA A 283 0.42 -21.52 -16.92
C ALA A 283 -0.66 -20.55 -16.44
N VAL A 284 -0.85 -20.42 -15.12
CA VAL A 284 -1.80 -19.49 -14.49
C VAL A 284 -1.64 -18.08 -15.01
N ARG A 285 -0.40 -17.60 -15.14
CA ARG A 285 -0.12 -16.26 -15.65
C ARG A 285 -0.57 -16.02 -17.09
N SER A 286 -0.75 -17.08 -17.92
CA SER A 286 -1.19 -16.96 -19.30
C SER A 286 -2.67 -16.67 -19.47
N LEU A 287 -3.47 -16.73 -18.37
CA LEU A 287 -4.90 -16.44 -18.42
C LEU A 287 -5.14 -14.99 -18.84
N GLN A 288 -5.70 -14.83 -20.04
CA GLN A 288 -6.08 -13.53 -20.57
C GLN A 288 -7.27 -12.93 -19.82
N GLY A 289 -7.28 -11.60 -19.67
CA GLY A 289 -8.32 -10.87 -18.93
C GLY A 289 -8.25 -11.05 -17.42
N TRP A 290 -7.12 -11.56 -16.90
CA TRP A 290 -6.84 -11.65 -15.47
C TRP A 290 -5.39 -11.30 -15.13
N TYR A 291 -4.40 -12.11 -15.60
CA TYR A 291 -2.97 -11.89 -15.37
C TYR A 291 -2.24 -11.40 -16.63
N ASP A 292 -2.76 -11.69 -17.81
CA ASP A 292 -2.27 -11.20 -19.11
C ASP A 292 -0.75 -11.39 -19.29
N SER A 293 -0.25 -12.58 -18.93
CA SER A 293 1.18 -12.94 -18.96
C SER A 293 2.06 -12.14 -18.00
N ASN A 294 1.51 -11.62 -16.91
CA ASN A 294 2.27 -10.98 -15.84
C ASN A 294 3.19 -12.02 -15.17
N ASP A 295 4.45 -11.63 -14.91
CA ASP A 295 5.42 -12.51 -14.27
C ASP A 295 5.13 -12.71 -12.76
N PHE A 296 4.33 -11.83 -12.14
CA PHE A 296 3.99 -11.85 -10.73
C PHE A 296 2.48 -11.79 -10.50
N ILE A 297 1.97 -12.67 -9.63
CA ILE A 297 0.54 -12.73 -9.31
C ILE A 297 0.22 -12.22 -7.91
N ASP A 298 1.24 -11.85 -7.13
CA ASP A 298 1.13 -11.32 -5.78
C ASP A 298 2.25 -10.33 -5.45
N GLU A 299 2.10 -9.60 -4.32
CA GLU A 299 3.05 -8.56 -3.92
C GLU A 299 4.35 -9.12 -3.33
N GLN A 300 4.31 -10.29 -2.69
CA GLN A 300 5.51 -10.88 -2.10
C GLN A 300 6.54 -11.23 -3.18
N SER A 301 6.11 -11.89 -4.23
CA SER A 301 6.98 -12.28 -5.35
C SER A 301 7.49 -11.05 -6.10
N TYR A 302 6.61 -10.08 -6.40
CA TYR A 302 6.96 -8.85 -7.10
C TYR A 302 7.97 -7.99 -6.33
N ALA A 303 7.63 -7.62 -5.09
CA ALA A 303 8.44 -6.68 -4.32
C ALA A 303 9.80 -7.29 -3.93
N THR A 304 9.85 -8.61 -3.66
CA THR A 304 11.12 -9.31 -3.40
C THR A 304 12.01 -9.30 -4.65
N ALA A 305 11.46 -9.65 -5.82
CA ALA A 305 12.21 -9.62 -7.08
C ALA A 305 12.72 -8.21 -7.41
N LEU A 306 11.89 -7.18 -7.18
CA LEU A 306 12.28 -5.78 -7.40
C LEU A 306 13.43 -5.37 -6.49
N ARG A 307 13.32 -5.64 -5.18
CA ARG A 307 14.39 -5.37 -4.21
C ARG A 307 15.69 -6.05 -4.62
N ASP A 308 15.63 -7.31 -5.00
CA ASP A 308 16.81 -8.08 -5.40
C ASP A 308 17.45 -7.58 -6.70
N ALA A 309 16.64 -7.08 -7.63
CA ALA A 309 17.14 -6.43 -8.86
C ALA A 309 17.80 -5.07 -8.54
N LEU A 310 17.24 -4.31 -7.62
CA LEU A 310 17.77 -3.02 -7.18
C LEU A 310 19.08 -3.15 -6.38
N ALA A 311 19.29 -4.26 -5.69
CA ALA A 311 20.51 -4.55 -4.92
C ALA A 311 21.71 -5.00 -5.80
N LYS A 312 21.55 -5.09 -7.12
CA LYS A 312 22.58 -5.61 -8.05
C LYS A 312 23.03 -4.56 -9.07
N GLY A 313 24.28 -4.70 -9.52
CA GLY A 313 24.83 -3.91 -10.62
C GLY A 313 25.19 -2.47 -10.25
N ASN A 314 25.32 -1.61 -11.26
CA ASN A 314 25.66 -0.21 -11.07
C ASN A 314 24.53 0.55 -10.35
N ASN A 315 24.88 1.54 -9.54
CA ASN A 315 23.93 2.33 -8.74
C ASN A 315 22.99 1.47 -7.89
N ALA A 316 23.47 0.31 -7.42
CA ALA A 316 22.70 -0.57 -6.55
C ALA A 316 22.31 0.11 -5.25
N PHE A 317 21.12 -0.18 -4.77
CA PHE A 317 20.71 0.20 -3.41
C PHE A 317 21.37 -0.71 -2.36
N PRO A 318 21.59 -0.22 -1.13
CA PRO A 318 22.12 -1.05 -0.06
C PRO A 318 21.29 -2.33 0.15
N ALA A 319 21.94 -3.46 0.41
CA ALA A 319 21.24 -4.74 0.63
C ALA A 319 20.29 -4.73 1.84
N LYS A 320 20.46 -3.78 2.75
CA LYS A 320 19.62 -3.60 3.95
C LYS A 320 18.31 -2.86 3.70
N VAL A 321 18.06 -2.31 2.48
CA VAL A 321 16.79 -1.64 2.21
C VAL A 321 15.62 -2.59 2.46
N GLY A 322 14.61 -2.10 3.21
CA GLY A 322 13.46 -2.88 3.57
C GLY A 322 12.26 -2.66 2.65
N LEU A 323 11.31 -3.57 2.77
CA LEU A 323 10.03 -3.48 2.08
C LEU A 323 8.91 -3.07 3.04
N LEU A 324 8.01 -2.25 2.59
CA LEU A 324 6.69 -2.06 3.18
C LEU A 324 5.63 -2.59 2.23
N LEU A 325 4.54 -3.08 2.80
CA LEU A 325 3.35 -3.42 2.05
C LEU A 325 2.14 -2.71 2.66
N ASP A 326 1.37 -1.99 1.83
CA ASP A 326 0.07 -1.48 2.25
C ASP A 326 -0.94 -2.64 2.24
N THR A 327 -1.36 -3.04 3.45
CA THR A 327 -2.32 -4.13 3.65
C THR A 327 -3.71 -3.63 4.01
N SER A 328 -3.96 -2.33 3.90
CA SER A 328 -5.20 -1.70 4.36
C SER A 328 -6.47 -2.27 3.70
N ARG A 329 -6.39 -2.73 2.44
CA ARG A 329 -7.56 -3.16 1.67
C ARG A 329 -7.36 -4.44 0.86
N ASN A 330 -6.36 -5.26 1.20
CA ASN A 330 -5.99 -6.46 0.45
C ASN A 330 -6.36 -7.78 1.16
N GLY A 331 -7.26 -7.73 2.14
CA GLY A 331 -7.64 -8.89 2.96
C GLY A 331 -8.43 -9.94 2.21
N TRP A 332 -9.32 -9.53 1.30
CA TRP A 332 -10.15 -10.45 0.48
C TRP A 332 -10.70 -11.63 1.28
N GLY A 333 -11.38 -11.34 2.39
CA GLY A 333 -11.92 -12.34 3.30
C GLY A 333 -13.37 -12.71 2.98
N GLY A 334 -14.11 -12.99 4.06
CA GLY A 334 -15.52 -13.36 3.97
C GLY A 334 -15.75 -14.79 3.47
N PRO A 335 -17.02 -15.16 3.23
CA PRO A 335 -17.41 -16.56 2.99
C PRO A 335 -16.91 -17.13 1.65
N LYS A 336 -16.47 -16.28 0.73
CA LYS A 336 -15.94 -16.68 -0.59
C LYS A 336 -14.42 -16.82 -0.63
N ARG A 337 -13.74 -16.60 0.49
CA ARG A 337 -12.28 -16.76 0.54
C ARG A 337 -11.91 -18.24 0.36
N PRO A 338 -11.09 -18.59 -0.64
CA PRO A 338 -10.65 -19.98 -0.83
C PRO A 338 -9.82 -20.48 0.35
N THR A 339 -9.99 -21.73 0.71
CA THR A 339 -9.21 -22.45 1.72
C THR A 339 -8.24 -23.46 1.12
N GLY A 340 -8.23 -23.60 -0.21
CA GLY A 340 -7.37 -24.49 -0.97
C GLY A 340 -7.52 -24.26 -2.47
N PRO A 341 -6.70 -24.94 -3.31
CA PRO A 341 -6.80 -24.82 -4.76
C PRO A 341 -8.07 -25.51 -5.28
N SER A 342 -8.65 -24.95 -6.33
CA SER A 342 -9.73 -25.58 -7.10
C SER A 342 -9.26 -26.89 -7.74
N GLN A 343 -10.17 -27.84 -7.91
CA GLN A 343 -9.92 -29.09 -8.64
C GLN A 343 -10.28 -28.98 -10.15
N SER A 344 -10.62 -27.79 -10.62
CA SER A 344 -10.97 -27.57 -12.03
C SER A 344 -9.77 -27.81 -12.94
N THR A 345 -10.04 -28.45 -14.06
CA THR A 345 -9.07 -28.63 -15.16
C THR A 345 -9.23 -27.58 -16.27
N ASP A 346 -10.18 -26.64 -16.11
CA ASP A 346 -10.29 -25.43 -16.92
C ASP A 346 -9.52 -24.29 -16.24
N LEU A 347 -8.58 -23.65 -16.95
CA LEU A 347 -7.67 -22.65 -16.40
C LEU A 347 -8.44 -21.46 -15.81
N SER A 348 -9.44 -20.92 -16.52
CA SER A 348 -10.20 -19.76 -16.04
C SER A 348 -10.97 -20.07 -14.76
N THR A 349 -11.64 -21.22 -14.73
CA THR A 349 -12.38 -21.69 -13.55
C THR A 349 -11.42 -21.95 -12.38
N PHE A 350 -10.28 -22.60 -12.62
CA PHE A 350 -9.26 -22.84 -11.61
C PHE A 350 -8.80 -21.53 -10.99
N VAL A 351 -8.36 -20.58 -11.79
CA VAL A 351 -7.83 -19.28 -11.32
C VAL A 351 -8.89 -18.52 -10.54
N ARG A 352 -10.09 -18.33 -11.07
CA ARG A 352 -11.16 -17.57 -10.42
C ARG A 352 -11.62 -18.18 -9.09
N ALA A 353 -11.63 -19.51 -8.99
CA ALA A 353 -12.00 -20.21 -7.77
C ALA A 353 -10.86 -20.18 -6.73
N THR A 354 -9.59 -20.27 -7.17
CA THR A 354 -8.41 -20.41 -6.31
C THR A 354 -7.89 -19.07 -5.82
N SER A 355 -7.91 -18.00 -6.65
CA SER A 355 -7.37 -16.70 -6.33
C SER A 355 -8.03 -16.08 -5.09
N LEU A 356 -7.22 -15.50 -4.21
CA LEU A 356 -7.71 -14.68 -3.09
C LEU A 356 -8.25 -13.33 -3.57
N ASP A 357 -7.52 -12.68 -4.45
CA ASP A 357 -7.94 -11.41 -5.09
C ASP A 357 -9.12 -11.66 -6.02
N LYS A 358 -10.30 -11.18 -5.61
CA LYS A 358 -11.57 -11.42 -6.31
C LYS A 358 -11.96 -10.31 -7.29
N ARG A 359 -11.08 -9.36 -7.60
CA ARG A 359 -11.34 -8.38 -8.67
C ARG A 359 -11.63 -9.11 -9.99
N ILE A 360 -12.49 -8.54 -10.79
CA ILE A 360 -12.79 -9.04 -12.14
C ILE A 360 -11.52 -9.06 -13.00
N HIS A 361 -10.71 -7.99 -12.86
CA HIS A 361 -9.40 -7.85 -13.48
C HIS A 361 -8.44 -7.17 -12.51
N LYS A 362 -7.19 -7.60 -12.46
CA LYS A 362 -6.19 -7.04 -11.54
C LYS A 362 -5.83 -5.57 -11.82
N GLY A 363 -6.06 -5.08 -13.02
CA GLY A 363 -5.92 -3.66 -13.37
C GLY A 363 -7.01 -2.73 -12.80
N ASN A 364 -8.05 -3.27 -12.17
CA ASN A 364 -9.09 -2.47 -11.50
C ASN A 364 -8.57 -1.95 -10.16
N TRP A 365 -8.84 -0.66 -9.86
CA TRP A 365 -8.30 -0.01 -8.67
C TRP A 365 -9.28 0.88 -7.90
N GLY A 366 -10.33 1.44 -8.55
CA GLY A 366 -11.27 2.37 -7.89
C GLY A 366 -12.24 1.66 -6.95
N ASN A 367 -12.26 1.97 -5.66
CA ASN A 367 -13.24 1.53 -4.65
C ASN A 367 -13.77 0.10 -4.84
N GLN A 368 -12.89 -0.90 -4.90
CA GLN A 368 -13.23 -2.26 -5.33
C GLN A 368 -14.22 -2.94 -4.38
N SER A 369 -15.36 -3.36 -4.94
CA SER A 369 -16.34 -4.17 -4.24
C SER A 369 -15.80 -5.57 -3.92
N GLY A 370 -16.15 -6.11 -2.77
CA GLY A 370 -15.67 -7.41 -2.28
C GLY A 370 -14.33 -7.37 -1.55
N ALA A 371 -13.60 -6.26 -1.62
CA ALA A 371 -12.35 -6.08 -0.89
C ALA A 371 -12.57 -6.08 0.64
N GLY A 372 -11.54 -6.50 1.37
CA GLY A 372 -11.53 -6.51 2.83
C GLY A 372 -10.28 -5.84 3.42
N ILE A 373 -10.37 -5.40 4.67
CA ILE A 373 -9.17 -4.99 5.42
C ILE A 373 -8.23 -6.19 5.54
N GLY A 374 -6.94 -5.98 5.22
CA GLY A 374 -5.92 -7.02 5.27
C GLY A 374 -5.25 -7.16 6.64
N ALA A 375 -4.05 -7.73 6.62
CA ALA A 375 -3.24 -7.91 7.81
C ALA A 375 -3.07 -6.59 8.57
N ARG A 376 -3.10 -6.68 9.89
CA ARG A 376 -2.90 -5.51 10.77
C ARG A 376 -1.46 -5.01 10.63
N PRO A 377 -1.22 -3.69 10.82
CA PRO A 377 0.13 -3.15 10.87
C PRO A 377 1.00 -3.92 11.86
N VAL A 378 2.14 -4.42 11.40
CA VAL A 378 3.07 -5.21 12.20
C VAL A 378 4.49 -5.09 11.64
N ALA A 379 5.49 -5.01 12.52
CA ALA A 379 6.89 -5.03 12.16
C ALA A 379 7.39 -6.44 11.84
N ASN A 380 8.33 -6.56 10.89
CA ASN A 380 8.99 -7.81 10.49
C ASN A 380 8.02 -8.97 10.14
N PRO A 381 6.99 -8.74 9.29
CA PRO A 381 6.00 -9.78 8.99
C PRO A 381 6.55 -10.92 8.13
N ALA A 382 7.58 -10.66 7.33
CA ALA A 382 8.23 -11.60 6.43
C ALA A 382 9.68 -11.19 6.17
N ALA A 383 10.46 -12.05 5.54
CA ALA A 383 11.84 -11.77 5.16
C ALA A 383 11.90 -10.51 4.28
N HIS A 384 12.83 -9.61 4.60
CA HIS A 384 13.03 -8.30 3.95
C HIS A 384 11.91 -7.28 4.15
N TYR A 385 10.78 -7.62 4.75
CA TYR A 385 9.72 -6.66 5.05
C TYR A 385 9.97 -5.99 6.40
N HIS A 386 10.14 -4.67 6.38
CA HIS A 386 10.21 -3.86 7.59
C HIS A 386 8.86 -3.84 8.31
N ALA A 387 7.76 -3.71 7.55
CA ALA A 387 6.42 -3.78 8.13
C ALA A 387 5.32 -4.06 7.09
N PHE A 388 4.19 -4.59 7.57
CA PHE A 388 2.88 -4.33 6.97
C PHE A 388 2.34 -3.03 7.57
N VAL A 389 1.74 -2.20 6.72
CA VAL A 389 1.26 -0.86 7.09
C VAL A 389 -0.14 -0.61 6.50
N TRP A 390 -0.85 0.36 7.04
CA TRP A 390 -2.07 0.90 6.45
C TRP A 390 -1.79 2.33 5.99
N VAL A 391 -1.33 2.46 4.75
CA VAL A 391 -1.05 3.77 4.16
C VAL A 391 -2.34 4.43 3.73
N LYS A 392 -3.15 3.74 2.92
CA LYS A 392 -4.51 4.20 2.62
C LYS A 392 -5.41 3.94 3.81
N PRO A 393 -5.99 4.97 4.45
CA PRO A 393 -6.91 4.74 5.56
C PRO A 393 -8.16 3.97 5.07
N PRO A 394 -8.47 2.78 5.63
CA PRO A 394 -9.67 2.03 5.23
C PRO A 394 -10.95 2.85 5.43
N GLY A 395 -11.75 3.01 4.38
CA GLY A 395 -12.96 3.83 4.38
C GLY A 395 -12.81 5.19 3.70
N GLU A 396 -11.60 5.59 3.29
CA GLU A 396 -11.41 6.75 2.43
C GLU A 396 -11.50 6.36 0.96
N SER A 397 -12.34 7.08 0.20
CA SER A 397 -12.58 6.84 -1.22
C SER A 397 -11.33 6.98 -2.09
N ASP A 398 -11.26 6.22 -3.20
CA ASP A 398 -10.27 6.37 -4.27
C ASP A 398 -10.66 7.43 -5.29
N GLY A 399 -11.96 7.67 -5.45
CA GLY A 399 -12.53 8.63 -6.39
C GLY A 399 -14.03 8.46 -6.50
N SER A 400 -14.70 9.49 -7.02
CA SER A 400 -16.15 9.50 -7.14
C SER A 400 -16.65 8.55 -8.23
N SER A 401 -17.82 7.95 -8.00
CA SER A 401 -18.49 7.07 -8.97
C SER A 401 -19.03 7.80 -10.19
N GLU A 402 -19.12 9.12 -10.12
CA GLU A 402 -19.59 10.02 -11.18
C GLU A 402 -18.85 11.35 -11.11
N SER A 403 -19.00 12.19 -12.14
CA SER A 403 -18.37 13.50 -12.16
C SER A 403 -19.04 14.44 -11.15
N ILE A 404 -18.25 14.94 -10.18
CA ILE A 404 -18.67 15.91 -9.17
C ILE A 404 -17.94 17.24 -9.44
N PRO A 405 -18.65 18.33 -9.81
CA PRO A 405 -18.03 19.61 -10.04
C PRO A 405 -17.38 20.17 -8.77
N THR A 406 -16.43 21.10 -8.94
CA THR A 406 -15.83 21.82 -7.81
C THR A 406 -16.90 22.54 -6.99
N GLY A 407 -16.93 22.33 -5.69
CA GLY A 407 -17.96 22.85 -4.78
C GLY A 407 -17.85 22.20 -3.40
N PRO A 408 -18.88 22.29 -2.56
CA PRO A 408 -18.84 21.72 -1.18
C PRO A 408 -18.48 20.23 -1.12
N ASP A 409 -18.94 19.45 -2.11
CA ASP A 409 -18.68 18.00 -2.18
C ASP A 409 -17.34 17.67 -2.86
N ASN A 410 -16.75 18.63 -3.56
CA ASN A 410 -15.43 18.53 -4.20
C ASN A 410 -14.65 19.85 -4.04
N PRO A 411 -14.24 20.21 -2.82
CA PRO A 411 -13.62 21.52 -2.57
C PRO A 411 -12.21 21.65 -3.14
N THR A 412 -11.55 20.54 -3.41
CA THR A 412 -10.18 20.50 -3.97
C THR A 412 -10.15 20.34 -5.49
N GLY A 413 -11.32 20.27 -6.15
CA GLY A 413 -11.39 20.16 -7.61
C GLY A 413 -10.80 18.86 -8.15
N LYS A 414 -10.98 17.74 -7.44
CA LYS A 414 -10.59 16.40 -7.94
C LYS A 414 -11.34 16.11 -9.23
N GLY A 415 -10.64 15.54 -10.21
CA GLY A 415 -11.24 15.10 -11.47
C GLY A 415 -12.07 13.83 -11.30
N PHE A 416 -12.70 13.41 -12.39
CA PHE A 416 -13.42 12.14 -12.49
C PHE A 416 -12.58 11.14 -13.28
N ASP A 417 -12.43 9.95 -12.75
CA ASP A 417 -11.81 8.82 -13.45
C ASP A 417 -12.81 7.69 -13.61
N ARG A 418 -12.99 7.24 -14.84
CA ARG A 418 -13.96 6.20 -15.17
C ARG A 418 -13.64 4.84 -14.51
N MET A 419 -12.42 4.62 -14.05
CA MET A 419 -12.09 3.42 -13.26
C MET A 419 -12.78 3.39 -11.90
N CYS A 420 -13.33 4.53 -11.44
CA CYS A 420 -14.21 4.61 -10.26
C CYS A 420 -15.70 4.55 -10.61
N ASP A 421 -16.07 4.49 -11.90
CA ASP A 421 -17.45 4.37 -12.39
C ASP A 421 -17.86 2.88 -12.43
N PRO A 422 -18.84 2.44 -11.62
CA PRO A 422 -19.28 1.03 -11.60
C PRO A 422 -19.94 0.56 -12.90
N THR A 423 -20.36 1.49 -13.78
CA THR A 423 -21.02 1.18 -15.05
C THR A 423 -20.05 1.11 -16.23
N TYR A 424 -18.80 1.56 -16.02
CA TYR A 424 -17.80 1.58 -17.06
C TYR A 424 -17.30 0.16 -17.39
N LYS A 425 -17.41 -0.18 -18.67
CA LYS A 425 -17.00 -1.49 -19.19
C LYS A 425 -15.49 -1.64 -19.43
N GLY A 426 -14.72 -0.66 -18.94
CA GLY A 426 -13.27 -0.73 -18.98
C GLY A 426 -12.63 -0.30 -20.29
N ASN A 427 -11.36 -0.65 -20.40
CA ASN A 427 -10.51 -0.43 -21.57
C ASN A 427 -9.51 -1.60 -21.69
N SER A 428 -8.53 -1.51 -22.59
CA SER A 428 -7.53 -2.56 -22.78
C SER A 428 -6.68 -2.84 -21.54
N LEU A 429 -6.51 -1.89 -20.63
CA LEU A 429 -5.70 -2.03 -19.40
C LEU A 429 -6.39 -2.90 -18.34
N ASN A 430 -7.71 -3.09 -18.43
CA ASN A 430 -8.46 -3.99 -17.55
C ASN A 430 -9.20 -5.08 -18.33
N GLY A 431 -8.71 -5.42 -19.52
CA GLY A 431 -9.27 -6.45 -20.37
C GLY A 431 -10.69 -6.15 -20.88
N ASN A 432 -11.07 -4.86 -20.97
CA ASN A 432 -12.43 -4.41 -21.32
C ASN A 432 -13.53 -5.00 -20.41
N ASN A 433 -13.23 -5.16 -19.12
CA ASN A 433 -14.16 -5.63 -18.11
C ASN A 433 -14.80 -4.46 -17.35
N LEU A 434 -15.92 -4.73 -16.67
CA LEU A 434 -16.46 -3.81 -15.66
C LEU A 434 -15.39 -3.52 -14.61
N THR A 435 -15.39 -2.28 -14.10
CA THR A 435 -14.40 -1.82 -13.12
C THR A 435 -14.50 -2.52 -11.76
N GLY A 436 -15.67 -3.06 -11.42
CA GLY A 436 -15.94 -3.58 -10.08
C GLY A 436 -15.98 -2.51 -8.98
N ALA A 437 -16.00 -1.22 -9.36
CA ALA A 437 -16.11 -0.12 -8.43
C ALA A 437 -17.46 -0.10 -7.70
N MET A 438 -17.46 0.37 -6.45
CA MET A 438 -18.70 0.56 -5.68
C MET A 438 -19.44 1.82 -6.16
N PRO A 439 -20.79 1.80 -6.20
CA PRO A 439 -21.61 2.98 -6.53
C PRO A 439 -21.62 3.99 -5.38
N ASN A 440 -22.01 5.23 -5.69
CA ASN A 440 -22.19 6.33 -4.74
C ASN A 440 -20.92 6.71 -3.95
N ALA A 441 -19.73 6.45 -4.52
CA ALA A 441 -18.49 6.85 -3.92
C ALA A 441 -18.31 8.38 -4.00
N PRO A 442 -17.86 9.03 -2.91
CA PRO A 442 -17.47 10.45 -2.93
C PRO A 442 -16.11 10.63 -3.60
N VAL A 443 -15.68 11.88 -3.78
CA VAL A 443 -14.34 12.18 -4.32
C VAL A 443 -13.22 11.59 -3.46
N ALA A 444 -12.04 11.40 -4.06
CA ALA A 444 -10.87 10.82 -3.40
C ALA A 444 -10.55 11.47 -2.05
N GLY A 445 -10.21 10.65 -1.06
CA GLY A 445 -9.88 11.06 0.30
C GLY A 445 -11.09 11.34 1.20
N ARG A 446 -12.31 11.42 0.66
CA ARG A 446 -13.52 11.58 1.47
C ARG A 446 -13.97 10.25 2.06
N TRP A 447 -14.60 10.33 3.25
CA TRP A 447 -15.10 9.14 3.94
C TRP A 447 -16.24 8.47 3.15
N PHE A 448 -16.08 7.18 2.90
CA PHE A 448 -17.04 6.33 2.19
C PHE A 448 -17.57 5.23 3.11
N HIS A 449 -18.64 5.52 3.85
CA HIS A 449 -19.23 4.61 4.84
C HIS A 449 -19.52 3.21 4.27
N ALA A 450 -20.15 3.13 3.09
CA ALA A 450 -20.52 1.85 2.49
C ALA A 450 -19.28 0.96 2.22
N GLN A 451 -18.19 1.55 1.70
CA GLN A 451 -16.93 0.83 1.52
C GLN A 451 -16.33 0.40 2.86
N PHE A 452 -16.35 1.26 3.88
CA PHE A 452 -15.80 0.91 5.18
C PHE A 452 -16.54 -0.27 5.81
N VAL A 453 -17.87 -0.30 5.72
CA VAL A 453 -18.70 -1.43 6.16
C VAL A 453 -18.30 -2.72 5.43
N GLU A 454 -18.14 -2.67 4.11
CA GLU A 454 -17.78 -3.83 3.30
C GLU A 454 -16.36 -4.31 3.60
N LEU A 455 -15.41 -3.40 3.74
CA LEU A 455 -14.01 -3.69 4.09
C LEU A 455 -13.90 -4.42 5.44
N VAL A 456 -14.70 -4.05 6.44
CA VAL A 456 -14.72 -4.72 7.75
C VAL A 456 -15.38 -6.09 7.67
N LYS A 457 -16.50 -6.22 6.95
CA LYS A 457 -17.18 -7.51 6.72
C LYS A 457 -16.28 -8.54 6.03
N ASN A 458 -15.47 -8.08 5.10
CA ASN A 458 -14.58 -8.92 4.30
C ASN A 458 -13.14 -8.93 4.81
N ALA A 459 -12.89 -8.43 6.02
CA ALA A 459 -11.53 -8.39 6.58
C ALA A 459 -10.93 -9.80 6.74
N TYR A 460 -9.63 -9.90 6.46
CA TYR A 460 -8.88 -11.11 6.75
C TYR A 460 -7.46 -10.77 7.26
N PRO A 461 -7.13 -11.14 8.48
CA PRO A 461 -7.95 -11.83 9.50
C PRO A 461 -9.21 -11.03 9.88
N PRO A 462 -10.32 -11.69 10.29
CA PRO A 462 -11.53 -10.99 10.73
C PRO A 462 -11.29 -10.16 12.00
N PHE A 463 -12.14 -9.18 12.24
CA PHE A 463 -12.18 -8.46 13.52
C PHE A 463 -13.09 -9.20 14.51
N ASN A 464 -12.63 -9.39 15.74
CA ASN A 464 -13.44 -9.97 16.79
C ASN A 464 -14.11 -8.83 17.59
N ALA A 465 -15.43 -8.88 17.76
CA ALA A 465 -16.17 -7.83 18.46
C ALA A 465 -15.80 -7.73 19.97
N ASP A 466 -15.22 -8.78 20.52
CA ASP A 466 -14.87 -8.92 21.94
C ASP A 466 -13.38 -8.64 22.24
N GLU A 467 -12.56 -8.36 21.22
CA GLU A 467 -11.18 -7.88 21.43
C GLU A 467 -11.22 -6.48 22.06
N LYS A 468 -10.50 -6.33 23.21
CA LYS A 468 -10.37 -5.06 23.94
C LYS A 468 -9.19 -4.24 23.43
#